data_75b5881954be0d477dc40412913d241e
#
_entry.id   75b5881954be0d477dc40412913d241e
#
_cell.length_a   1.000
_cell.length_b   1.000
_cell.length_c   1.000
_cell.angle_alpha   90.00
_cell.angle_beta   90.00
_cell.angle_gamma   90.00
#
_symmetry.space_group_name_H-M   'P 1'
#
loop_
_entity.id
_entity.type
_entity.pdbx_description
1 polymer ?
#
loop_
_entity_poly.entity_id
_entity_poly.type
_entity_poly.pdbx_seq_one_letter_code
_entity_poly.pdbx_strand_id
1 'polypeptide(L)'
;ENAVVLCIDEKTGIQALDRTQPMLPLRAKKPRAWTNEYVRHGTRTMLAGLDIRTGRVTAHVRNNRRSKTFLAFMNHLVSLKRYAGKRLYLVMDNLNTHRNKAMDNWLGNHPNVSVHYPPTHASWVNLIEVFFSILTRQGLQHSVHKSARQLEAFLKDYIREYNKHCGPFEWTKGPDQLKRIIKTTKALQKSHCH
;
A
#
# COMPACT_ATOMS: atom_id res chain seq x y z
N GLU A 1 -3.56 25.27 5.87
CA GLU A 1 -3.76 24.68 4.52
C GLU A 1 -4.86 23.65 4.57
N ASN A 2 -5.86 23.81 3.73
CA ASN A 2 -7.09 23.01 3.78
C ASN A 2 -7.06 21.86 2.76
N ALA A 3 -5.85 21.34 2.47
CA ALA A 3 -5.63 20.28 1.49
C ALA A 3 -4.84 19.12 2.08
N VAL A 4 -5.19 17.89 1.66
CA VAL A 4 -4.52 16.65 2.06
C VAL A 4 -4.22 15.82 0.81
N VAL A 5 -3.03 15.27 0.73
CA VAL A 5 -2.64 14.31 -0.31
C VAL A 5 -2.61 12.90 0.28
N LEU A 6 -3.34 12.00 -0.36
CA LEU A 6 -3.46 10.60 0.03
C LEU A 6 -2.95 9.71 -1.10
N CYS A 7 -1.95 8.90 -0.83
CA CYS A 7 -1.49 7.87 -1.74
C CYS A 7 -2.28 6.58 -1.47
N ILE A 8 -2.96 6.05 -2.49
CA ILE A 8 -3.87 4.90 -2.36
C ILE A 8 -3.39 3.79 -3.28
N ASP A 9 -3.39 2.57 -2.75
CA ASP A 9 -3.07 1.38 -3.53
C ASP A 9 -3.54 0.10 -2.84
N GLU A 10 -3.38 -1.04 -3.53
CA GLU A 10 -3.72 -2.35 -3.00
C GLU A 10 -2.52 -3.31 -2.98
N LYS A 11 -2.24 -3.88 -1.83
CA LYS A 11 -1.34 -5.02 -1.70
C LYS A 11 -2.12 -6.31 -1.76
N THR A 12 -2.05 -6.99 -2.91
CA THR A 12 -2.76 -8.25 -3.17
C THR A 12 -1.93 -9.47 -2.79
N GLY A 13 -2.59 -10.62 -2.63
CA GLY A 13 -1.90 -11.90 -2.47
C GLY A 13 -1.07 -12.04 -1.19
N ILE A 14 -1.38 -11.30 -0.12
CA ILE A 14 -0.70 -11.48 1.17
C ILE A 14 -1.08 -12.86 1.71
N GLN A 15 -0.09 -13.73 1.84
CA GLN A 15 -0.31 -15.13 2.20
C GLN A 15 -0.24 -15.36 3.71
N ALA A 16 -1.18 -16.16 4.24
CA ALA A 16 -1.06 -16.73 5.56
C ALA A 16 -0.17 -17.96 5.46
N LEU A 17 1.08 -17.83 5.88
CA LEU A 17 2.10 -18.86 5.81
C LEU A 17 2.34 -19.46 7.20
N ASP A 18 2.31 -20.77 7.29
CA ASP A 18 2.74 -21.53 8.46
C ASP A 18 3.97 -22.38 8.09
N ARG A 19 5.05 -22.24 8.85
CA ARG A 19 6.29 -22.99 8.59
C ARG A 19 6.16 -24.38 9.13
N THR A 20 6.56 -25.39 8.34
CA THR A 20 6.50 -26.80 8.72
C THR A 20 7.45 -27.13 9.87
N GLN A 21 8.53 -26.34 10.03
CA GLN A 21 9.50 -26.53 11.11
C GLN A 21 9.81 -25.20 11.81
N PRO A 22 10.03 -25.22 13.15
CA PRO A 22 10.43 -24.03 13.88
C PRO A 22 11.79 -23.54 13.40
N MET A 23 11.98 -22.21 13.47
CA MET A 23 13.29 -21.61 13.19
C MET A 23 14.34 -22.14 14.16
N LEU A 24 15.48 -22.58 13.64
CA LEU A 24 16.62 -22.90 14.48
C LEU A 24 17.28 -21.61 14.96
N PRO A 25 17.49 -21.46 16.29
CA PRO A 25 18.13 -20.26 16.83
C PRO A 25 19.59 -20.14 16.36
N LEU A 26 20.10 -18.92 16.39
CA LEU A 26 21.52 -18.66 16.18
C LEU A 26 22.35 -19.44 17.23
N ARG A 27 23.27 -20.25 16.76
CA ARG A 27 24.30 -20.91 17.60
C ARG A 27 25.68 -20.43 17.17
N ALA A 28 26.64 -20.46 18.09
CA ALA A 28 28.04 -20.12 17.76
C ALA A 28 28.51 -20.94 16.55
N LYS A 29 29.04 -20.25 15.53
CA LYS A 29 29.52 -20.82 14.26
C LYS A 29 28.47 -21.45 13.35
N LYS A 30 27.14 -21.33 13.64
CA LYS A 30 26.08 -21.76 12.71
C LYS A 30 25.15 -20.59 12.41
N PRO A 31 24.95 -20.24 11.11
CA PRO A 31 24.02 -19.19 10.75
C PRO A 31 22.60 -19.60 11.13
N ARG A 32 21.72 -18.60 11.28
CA ARG A 32 20.28 -18.82 11.47
C ARG A 32 19.76 -19.58 10.25
N ALA A 33 19.18 -20.75 10.47
CA ALA A 33 18.59 -21.57 9.41
C ALA A 33 17.07 -21.64 9.55
N TRP A 34 16.38 -21.55 8.45
CA TRP A 34 14.95 -21.78 8.33
C TRP A 34 14.66 -22.66 7.13
N THR A 35 13.61 -23.47 7.21
CA THR A 35 13.14 -24.21 6.05
C THR A 35 12.36 -23.29 5.11
N ASN A 36 12.49 -23.54 3.81
CA ASN A 36 11.66 -22.88 2.80
C ASN A 36 10.29 -23.56 2.63
N GLU A 37 10.04 -24.62 3.40
CA GLU A 37 8.76 -25.32 3.37
C GLU A 37 7.75 -24.61 4.26
N TYR A 38 6.57 -24.35 3.69
CA TYR A 38 5.46 -23.72 4.38
C TYR A 38 4.11 -24.23 3.88
N VAL A 39 3.13 -24.27 4.77
CA VAL A 39 1.72 -24.51 4.46
C VAL A 39 1.02 -23.17 4.26
N ARG A 40 0.21 -23.07 3.21
CA ARG A 40 -0.60 -21.88 2.90
C ARG A 40 -2.00 -22.03 3.47
N HIS A 41 -2.42 -21.09 4.30
CA HIS A 41 -3.74 -21.06 4.93
C HIS A 41 -4.65 -19.97 4.35
N GLY A 42 -4.44 -19.63 3.06
CA GLY A 42 -5.21 -18.65 2.33
C GLY A 42 -4.52 -17.30 2.18
N THR A 43 -5.21 -16.36 1.54
CA THR A 43 -4.67 -15.04 1.19
C THR A 43 -5.57 -13.92 1.68
N ARG A 44 -5.00 -12.72 1.78
CA ARG A 44 -5.72 -11.47 1.98
C ARG A 44 -5.23 -10.40 1.00
N THR A 45 -6.10 -9.45 0.73
CA THR A 45 -5.79 -8.22 0.02
C THR A 45 -5.95 -7.05 1.01
N MET A 46 -5.02 -6.12 1.00
CA MET A 46 -5.08 -4.91 1.80
C MET A 46 -5.22 -3.71 0.87
N LEU A 47 -6.35 -2.99 0.98
CA LEU A 47 -6.53 -1.65 0.41
C LEU A 47 -6.01 -0.66 1.43
N ALA A 48 -5.13 0.25 1.04
CA ALA A 48 -4.53 1.19 1.97
C ALA A 48 -4.45 2.60 1.38
N GLY A 49 -4.57 3.60 2.25
CA GLY A 49 -4.38 5.00 1.95
C GLY A 49 -3.41 5.62 2.95
N LEU A 50 -2.33 6.19 2.44
CA LEU A 50 -1.29 6.87 3.19
C LEU A 50 -1.49 8.39 3.10
N ASP A 51 -1.67 9.04 4.24
CA ASP A 51 -1.60 10.51 4.35
C ASP A 51 -0.12 10.90 4.40
N ILE A 52 0.39 11.52 3.33
CA ILE A 52 1.82 11.84 3.20
C ILE A 52 2.30 12.86 4.22
N ARG A 53 1.42 13.73 4.71
CA ARG A 53 1.76 14.78 5.68
C ARG A 53 1.94 14.23 7.09
N THR A 54 1.17 13.21 7.45
CA THR A 54 1.20 12.64 8.80
C THR A 54 1.87 11.27 8.86
N GLY A 55 2.08 10.64 7.71
CA GLY A 55 2.53 9.25 7.60
C GLY A 55 1.49 8.22 8.01
N ARG A 56 0.27 8.64 8.40
CA ARG A 56 -0.77 7.73 8.87
C ARG A 56 -1.36 6.90 7.74
N VAL A 57 -1.55 5.63 8.02
CA VAL A 57 -2.16 4.66 7.11
C VAL A 57 -3.57 4.32 7.57
N THR A 58 -4.52 4.39 6.64
CA THR A 58 -5.86 3.80 6.79
C THR A 58 -5.95 2.60 5.89
N ALA A 59 -6.38 1.45 6.38
CA ALA A 59 -6.47 0.27 5.54
C ALA A 59 -7.69 -0.61 5.84
N HIS A 60 -8.15 -1.30 4.79
CA HIS A 60 -9.12 -2.38 4.87
C HIS A 60 -8.48 -3.68 4.39
N VAL A 61 -8.55 -4.71 5.21
CA VAL A 61 -8.12 -6.06 4.85
C VAL A 61 -9.32 -6.86 4.40
N ARG A 62 -9.26 -7.47 3.22
CA ARG A 62 -10.37 -8.19 2.57
C ARG A 62 -9.86 -9.46 1.89
N ASN A 63 -10.80 -10.31 1.48
CA ASN A 63 -10.52 -11.54 0.72
C ASN A 63 -10.61 -11.33 -0.81
N ASN A 64 -10.98 -10.15 -1.26
CA ASN A 64 -11.13 -9.83 -2.68
C ASN A 64 -10.78 -8.36 -2.97
N ARG A 65 -10.63 -8.04 -4.27
CA ARG A 65 -10.34 -6.70 -4.81
C ARG A 65 -11.42 -6.22 -5.78
N ARG A 66 -12.69 -6.49 -5.48
CA ARG A 66 -13.79 -6.04 -6.35
C ARG A 66 -13.98 -4.53 -6.27
N SER A 67 -14.44 -3.91 -7.35
CA SER A 67 -14.72 -2.47 -7.42
C SER A 67 -15.64 -1.99 -6.27
N LYS A 68 -16.66 -2.78 -5.90
CA LYS A 68 -17.53 -2.48 -4.75
C LYS A 68 -16.73 -2.40 -3.43
N THR A 69 -15.75 -3.29 -3.24
CA THR A 69 -14.89 -3.30 -2.04
C THR A 69 -13.99 -2.07 -2.02
N PHE A 70 -13.47 -1.68 -3.17
CA PHE A 70 -12.68 -0.46 -3.32
C PHE A 70 -13.50 0.80 -3.00
N LEU A 71 -14.69 0.95 -3.59
CA LEU A 71 -15.57 2.10 -3.30
C LEU A 71 -15.99 2.16 -1.83
N ALA A 72 -16.23 1.03 -1.17
CA ALA A 72 -16.51 0.99 0.26
C ALA A 72 -15.31 1.49 1.09
N PHE A 73 -14.09 1.17 0.66
CA PHE A 73 -12.87 1.71 1.26
C PHE A 73 -12.77 3.23 1.05
N MET A 74 -13.04 3.71 -0.18
CA MET A 74 -13.01 5.13 -0.51
C MET A 74 -14.01 5.92 0.33
N ASN A 75 -15.26 5.44 0.46
CA ASN A 75 -16.27 6.05 1.31
C ASN A 75 -15.80 6.14 2.77
N HIS A 76 -15.24 5.06 3.30
CA HIS A 76 -14.68 5.09 4.65
C HIS A 76 -13.54 6.11 4.77
N LEU A 77 -12.62 6.15 3.81
CA LEU A 77 -11.47 7.04 3.84
C LEU A 77 -11.89 8.51 3.88
N VAL A 78 -12.80 8.93 2.99
CA VAL A 78 -13.24 10.34 2.90
C VAL A 78 -14.15 10.75 4.07
N SER A 79 -14.85 9.81 4.72
CA SER A 79 -15.70 10.07 5.87
C SER A 79 -14.94 10.29 7.18
N LEU A 80 -13.64 10.07 7.21
CA LEU A 80 -12.84 10.22 8.43
C LEU A 80 -12.86 11.68 8.91
N LYS A 81 -13.19 11.89 10.18
CA LYS A 81 -13.29 13.24 10.82
C LYS A 81 -12.06 14.12 10.58
N ARG A 82 -10.85 13.52 10.51
CA ARG A 82 -9.60 14.26 10.25
C ARG A 82 -9.52 14.89 8.85
N TYR A 83 -10.40 14.48 7.92
CA TYR A 83 -10.49 14.99 6.56
C TYR A 83 -11.75 15.84 6.33
N ALA A 84 -12.59 16.01 7.34
CA ALA A 84 -13.79 16.83 7.23
C ALA A 84 -13.45 18.27 6.81
N GLY A 85 -14.16 18.80 5.83
CA GLY A 85 -13.99 20.16 5.30
C GLY A 85 -12.69 20.38 4.50
N LYS A 86 -11.90 19.33 4.22
CA LYS A 86 -10.64 19.44 3.47
C LYS A 86 -10.83 19.04 2.02
N ARG A 87 -9.98 19.62 1.15
CA ARG A 87 -9.80 19.15 -0.23
C ARG A 87 -8.85 17.95 -0.23
N LEU A 88 -9.26 16.86 -0.84
CA LEU A 88 -8.49 15.62 -0.89
C LEU A 88 -7.93 15.40 -2.30
N TYR A 89 -6.62 15.25 -2.39
CA TYR A 89 -5.92 14.87 -3.60
C TYR A 89 -5.50 13.41 -3.46
N LEU A 90 -6.08 12.53 -4.28
CA LEU A 90 -5.83 11.10 -4.23
C LEU A 90 -4.86 10.73 -5.34
N VAL A 91 -3.71 10.19 -4.97
CA VAL A 91 -2.73 9.62 -5.90
C VAL A 91 -2.94 8.12 -5.90
N MET A 92 -3.32 7.54 -7.05
CA MET A 92 -3.55 6.10 -7.19
C MET A 92 -3.11 5.63 -8.57
N ASP A 93 -2.76 4.37 -8.69
CA ASP A 93 -2.35 3.80 -9.97
C ASP A 93 -3.50 3.75 -10.99
N ASN A 94 -3.14 3.49 -12.25
CA ASN A 94 -4.06 3.56 -13.39
C ASN A 94 -4.74 2.20 -13.65
N LEU A 95 -5.09 1.43 -12.62
CA LEU A 95 -5.80 0.16 -12.79
C LEU A 95 -7.25 0.36 -13.24
N ASN A 96 -7.76 -0.58 -14.04
CA ASN A 96 -9.17 -0.58 -14.52
C ASN A 96 -10.19 -0.59 -13.38
N THR A 97 -9.83 -1.11 -12.20
CA THR A 97 -10.65 -1.05 -10.99
C THR A 97 -10.81 0.37 -10.45
N HIS A 98 -9.87 1.26 -10.76
CA HIS A 98 -9.85 2.66 -10.35
C HIS A 98 -10.41 3.62 -11.41
N ARG A 99 -10.62 3.13 -12.64
CA ARG A 99 -11.15 3.90 -13.78
C ARG A 99 -12.37 3.20 -14.38
N ASN A 100 -13.52 3.46 -13.81
CA ASN A 100 -14.80 2.94 -14.30
C ASN A 100 -15.94 3.89 -13.96
N LYS A 101 -17.09 3.70 -14.63
CA LYS A 101 -18.31 4.53 -14.42
C LYS A 101 -18.71 4.65 -12.94
N ALA A 102 -18.49 3.62 -12.12
CA ALA A 102 -18.83 3.66 -10.70
C ALA A 102 -17.92 4.63 -9.93
N MET A 103 -16.64 4.71 -10.31
CA MET A 103 -15.69 5.68 -9.75
C MET A 103 -16.00 7.10 -10.24
N ASP A 104 -16.34 7.27 -11.51
CA ASP A 104 -16.73 8.58 -12.06
C ASP A 104 -17.97 9.12 -11.36
N ASN A 105 -19.00 8.28 -11.17
CA ASN A 105 -20.19 8.64 -10.41
C ASN A 105 -19.86 8.96 -8.95
N TRP A 106 -18.96 8.19 -8.34
CA TRP A 106 -18.52 8.43 -6.96
C TRP A 106 -17.81 9.79 -6.83
N LEU A 107 -16.93 10.14 -7.77
CA LEU A 107 -16.26 11.44 -7.83
C LEU A 107 -17.25 12.59 -8.02
N GLY A 108 -18.26 12.42 -8.87
CA GLY A 108 -19.34 13.41 -9.05
C GLY A 108 -20.06 13.76 -7.75
N ASN A 109 -20.18 12.81 -6.83
CA ASN A 109 -20.78 13.00 -5.51
C ASN A 109 -19.79 13.52 -4.43
N HIS A 110 -18.51 13.66 -4.78
CA HIS A 110 -17.47 14.13 -3.84
C HIS A 110 -16.66 15.29 -4.46
N PRO A 111 -17.24 16.49 -4.61
CA PRO A 111 -16.60 17.62 -5.31
C PRO A 111 -15.33 18.15 -4.63
N ASN A 112 -15.11 17.79 -3.37
CA ASN A 112 -13.89 18.08 -2.62
C ASN A 112 -12.76 17.08 -2.87
N VAL A 113 -12.97 16.03 -3.69
CA VAL A 113 -11.99 14.98 -4.00
C VAL A 113 -11.52 15.13 -5.44
N SER A 114 -10.21 15.11 -5.65
CA SER A 114 -9.56 15.07 -6.97
C SER A 114 -8.64 13.88 -7.07
N VAL A 115 -8.68 13.14 -8.19
CA VAL A 115 -7.83 11.97 -8.43
C VAL A 115 -6.72 12.31 -9.41
N HIS A 116 -5.51 11.89 -9.08
CA HIS A 116 -4.31 12.03 -9.90
C HIS A 116 -3.73 10.64 -10.17
N TYR A 117 -3.58 10.31 -11.44
CA TYR A 117 -2.97 9.06 -11.89
C TYR A 117 -1.53 9.34 -12.31
N PRO A 118 -0.52 8.70 -11.70
CA PRO A 118 0.86 8.79 -12.16
C PRO A 118 0.98 8.31 -13.61
N PRO A 119 2.00 8.76 -14.34
CA PRO A 119 2.30 8.24 -15.68
C PRO A 119 2.49 6.73 -15.64
N THR A 120 2.17 6.06 -16.75
CA THR A 120 2.42 4.63 -16.92
C THR A 120 3.88 4.29 -16.57
N HIS A 121 4.10 3.23 -15.83
CA HIS A 121 5.41 2.80 -15.29
C HIS A 121 6.05 3.75 -14.25
N ALA A 122 5.28 4.65 -13.65
CA ALA A 122 5.74 5.53 -12.58
C ALA A 122 5.09 5.23 -11.22
N SER A 123 4.77 3.96 -10.94
CA SER A 123 4.19 3.51 -9.66
C SER A 123 5.06 3.89 -8.44
N TRP A 124 6.37 4.04 -8.64
CA TRP A 124 7.30 4.52 -7.61
C TRP A 124 7.01 5.95 -7.10
N VAL A 125 6.18 6.71 -7.82
CA VAL A 125 5.66 8.02 -7.34
C VAL A 125 4.59 7.82 -6.26
N ASN A 126 3.94 6.65 -6.21
CA ASN A 126 2.94 6.35 -5.21
C ASN A 126 3.62 5.90 -3.89
N LEU A 127 3.72 6.82 -2.94
CA LEU A 127 4.46 6.60 -1.68
C LEU A 127 3.87 5.48 -0.79
N ILE A 128 2.66 5.01 -1.05
CA ILE A 128 2.08 3.86 -0.33
C ILE A 128 2.91 2.59 -0.55
N GLU A 129 3.61 2.46 -1.67
CA GLU A 129 4.52 1.35 -1.96
C GLU A 129 5.70 1.28 -0.97
N VAL A 130 6.15 2.43 -0.48
CA VAL A 130 7.16 2.49 0.58
C VAL A 130 6.62 1.85 1.86
N PHE A 131 5.39 2.19 2.25
CA PHE A 131 4.73 1.55 3.39
C PHE A 131 4.57 0.03 3.18
N PHE A 132 4.16 -0.41 1.99
CA PHE A 132 4.06 -1.84 1.69
C PHE A 132 5.40 -2.58 1.78
N SER A 133 6.47 -1.92 1.41
CA SER A 133 7.83 -2.44 1.56
C SER A 133 8.25 -2.56 3.03
N ILE A 134 7.92 -1.57 3.85
CA ILE A 134 8.15 -1.57 5.31
C ILE A 134 7.36 -2.71 5.96
N LEU A 135 6.06 -2.81 5.68
CA LEU A 135 5.20 -3.88 6.18
C LEU A 135 5.75 -5.26 5.80
N THR A 136 6.20 -5.43 4.56
CA THR A 136 6.75 -6.71 4.10
C THR A 136 8.00 -7.09 4.88
N ARG A 137 8.96 -6.17 5.00
CA ARG A 137 10.25 -6.45 5.67
C ARG A 137 10.11 -6.61 7.18
N GLN A 138 9.35 -5.74 7.82
CA GLN A 138 9.26 -5.70 9.29
C GLN A 138 8.16 -6.59 9.85
N GLY A 139 7.07 -6.79 9.09
CA GLY A 139 5.91 -7.53 9.56
C GLY A 139 5.78 -8.92 8.94
N LEU A 140 5.71 -9.00 7.61
CA LEU A 140 5.30 -10.22 6.94
C LEU A 140 6.42 -11.25 6.77
N GLN A 141 7.65 -10.80 6.53
CA GLN A 141 8.78 -11.68 6.15
C GLN A 141 9.06 -12.78 7.18
N HIS A 142 8.82 -12.49 8.47
CA HIS A 142 9.12 -13.41 9.58
C HIS A 142 7.88 -13.83 10.36
N SER A 143 6.69 -13.42 9.94
CA SER A 143 5.45 -13.77 10.62
C SER A 143 4.95 -15.15 10.18
N VAL A 144 4.27 -15.82 11.11
CA VAL A 144 3.66 -17.15 10.92
C VAL A 144 2.18 -17.02 11.21
N HIS A 145 1.34 -17.51 10.29
CA HIS A 145 -0.11 -17.40 10.39
C HIS A 145 -0.79 -18.73 10.02
N LYS A 146 -1.42 -19.37 10.99
CA LYS A 146 -2.14 -20.65 10.81
C LYS A 146 -3.52 -20.50 10.19
N SER A 147 -3.95 -19.27 9.87
CA SER A 147 -5.21 -18.99 9.17
C SER A 147 -5.19 -17.61 8.53
N ALA A 148 -6.01 -17.44 7.50
CA ALA A 148 -6.22 -16.12 6.90
C ALA A 148 -6.86 -15.10 7.86
N ARG A 149 -7.64 -15.56 8.87
CA ARG A 149 -8.19 -14.73 9.94
C ARG A 149 -7.10 -14.21 10.87
N GLN A 150 -6.14 -15.06 11.20
CA GLN A 150 -4.99 -14.67 12.03
C GLN A 150 -4.10 -13.64 11.30
N LEU A 151 -3.85 -13.84 10.00
CA LEU A 151 -3.16 -12.85 9.17
C LEU A 151 -3.91 -11.51 9.16
N GLU A 152 -5.24 -11.52 9.00
CA GLU A 152 -6.04 -10.30 9.01
C GLU A 152 -5.94 -9.55 10.35
N ALA A 153 -6.02 -10.25 11.47
CA ALA A 153 -5.83 -9.66 12.80
C ALA A 153 -4.45 -9.03 12.93
N PHE A 154 -3.40 -9.77 12.55
CA PHE A 154 -2.04 -9.28 12.54
C PHE A 154 -1.87 -7.98 11.72
N LEU A 155 -2.42 -7.94 10.50
CA LEU A 155 -2.33 -6.75 9.64
C LEU A 155 -3.01 -5.54 10.27
N LYS A 156 -4.17 -5.71 10.90
CA LYS A 156 -4.88 -4.65 11.62
C LYS A 156 -4.09 -4.13 12.81
N ASP A 157 -3.49 -5.03 13.58
CA ASP A 157 -2.68 -4.70 14.74
C ASP A 157 -1.38 -4.00 14.33
N TYR A 158 -0.73 -4.47 13.27
CA TYR A 158 0.45 -3.84 12.70
C TYR A 158 0.18 -2.39 12.28
N ILE A 159 -0.92 -2.13 11.56
CA ILE A 159 -1.28 -0.79 11.14
C ILE A 159 -1.59 0.10 12.34
N ARG A 160 -2.27 -0.42 13.36
CA ARG A 160 -2.55 0.31 14.60
C ARG A 160 -1.25 0.72 15.31
N GLU A 161 -0.30 -0.19 15.40
CA GLU A 161 1.00 0.07 16.03
C GLU A 161 1.85 1.03 15.21
N TYR A 162 1.95 0.81 13.90
CA TYR A 162 2.61 1.71 12.96
C TYR A 162 2.10 3.16 13.10
N ASN A 163 0.79 3.34 13.17
CA ASN A 163 0.16 4.65 13.28
C ASN A 163 0.42 5.39 14.61
N LYS A 164 0.94 4.73 15.64
CA LYS A 164 1.37 5.39 16.88
C LYS A 164 2.71 6.11 16.72
N HIS A 165 3.57 5.62 15.84
CA HIS A 165 4.95 6.07 15.66
C HIS A 165 5.23 6.61 14.25
N CYS A 166 4.20 6.72 13.40
CA CYS A 166 4.37 7.24 12.05
C CYS A 166 4.68 8.74 12.07
N GLY A 167 5.43 9.19 11.08
CA GLY A 167 5.74 10.60 10.83
C GLY A 167 5.59 10.94 9.33
N PRO A 168 5.73 12.22 8.98
CA PRO A 168 5.65 12.65 7.59
C PRO A 168 6.60 11.85 6.70
N PHE A 169 6.14 11.55 5.49
CA PHE A 169 7.04 11.04 4.46
C PHE A 169 7.76 12.21 3.80
N GLU A 170 9.06 12.30 4.02
CA GLU A 170 9.90 13.28 3.37
C GLU A 170 10.43 12.74 2.05
N TRP A 171 10.26 13.54 0.99
CA TRP A 171 10.80 13.23 -0.31
C TRP A 171 12.27 13.62 -0.36
N THR A 172 13.17 12.65 -0.21
CA THR A 172 14.62 12.89 -0.15
C THR A 172 15.25 13.25 -1.50
N LYS A 173 14.52 13.06 -2.61
CA LYS A 173 15.01 13.39 -3.95
C LYS A 173 14.39 14.70 -4.42
N GLY A 174 15.21 15.72 -4.62
CA GLY A 174 14.77 17.02 -5.13
C GLY A 174 14.18 16.97 -6.55
N PRO A 175 13.48 18.03 -6.99
CA PRO A 175 12.82 18.10 -8.30
C PRO A 175 13.73 17.79 -9.49
N ASP A 176 15.01 18.18 -9.41
CA ASP A 176 15.97 17.95 -10.50
C ASP A 176 16.42 16.49 -10.61
N GLN A 177 16.52 15.78 -9.49
CA GLN A 177 16.75 14.34 -9.50
C GLN A 177 15.53 13.60 -10.07
N LEU A 178 14.33 14.03 -9.77
CA LEU A 178 13.08 13.53 -10.37
C LEU A 178 13.08 13.70 -11.88
N LYS A 179 13.40 14.91 -12.38
CA LYS A 179 13.52 15.19 -13.82
C LYS A 179 14.54 14.28 -14.50
N ARG A 180 15.72 14.07 -13.87
CA ARG A 180 16.75 13.14 -14.38
C ARG A 180 16.22 11.71 -14.45
N ILE A 181 15.58 11.20 -13.40
CA ILE A 181 15.01 9.84 -13.37
C ILE A 181 13.97 9.68 -14.49
N ILE A 182 13.02 10.62 -14.62
CA ILE A 182 12.00 10.60 -15.68
C ILE A 182 12.65 10.59 -17.06
N LYS A 183 13.66 11.44 -17.31
CA LYS A 183 14.37 11.50 -18.58
C LYS A 183 15.10 10.17 -18.90
N THR A 184 15.77 9.59 -17.93
CA THR A 184 16.47 8.31 -18.08
C THR A 184 15.50 7.15 -18.34
N THR A 185 14.38 7.10 -17.60
CA THR A 185 13.36 6.07 -17.80
C THR A 185 12.73 6.15 -19.20
N LYS A 186 12.43 7.37 -19.66
CA LYS A 186 11.91 7.59 -21.03
C LYS A 186 12.92 7.19 -22.12
N ALA A 187 14.21 7.42 -21.89
CA ALA A 187 15.26 7.01 -22.83
C ALA A 187 15.40 5.47 -22.91
N LEU A 188 15.36 4.80 -21.76
CA LEU A 188 15.41 3.33 -21.69
C LEU A 188 14.18 2.67 -22.34
N GLN A 189 12.99 3.26 -22.20
CA GLN A 189 11.79 2.76 -22.87
C GLN A 189 11.88 2.85 -24.39
N LYS A 190 12.48 3.91 -24.95
CA LYS A 190 12.71 4.07 -26.39
C LYS A 190 13.72 3.06 -26.94
N SER A 191 14.71 2.64 -26.14
CA SER A 191 15.72 1.67 -26.56
C SER A 191 15.26 0.20 -26.54
N HIS A 192 14.13 -0.11 -25.91
CA HIS A 192 13.56 -1.47 -25.87
C HIS A 192 12.42 -1.69 -26.87
N CYS A 193 12.10 -0.69 -27.70
CA CYS A 193 11.10 -0.77 -28.77
C CYS A 193 11.72 -0.96 -30.17
N HIS A 194 12.93 -1.50 -30.24
CA HIS A 194 13.60 -1.89 -31.51
C HIS A 194 13.96 -3.36 -31.49
#